data_5dfc37702b2de4914c5cc5b24ad08028
#
_entry.id   5dfc37702b2de4914c5cc5b24ad08028
#
_cell.length_a   1.000
_cell.length_b   1.000
_cell.length_c   1.000
_cell.angle_alpha   90.00
_cell.angle_beta   90.00
_cell.angle_gamma   90.00
#
_symmetry.space_group_name_H-M   'P 1'
#
loop_
_entity.id
_entity.type
_entity.pdbx_description
1 polymer ?
#
loop_
_entity_poly.entity_id
_entity_poly.type
_entity_poly.pdbx_seq_one_letter_code
_entity_poly.pdbx_strand_id
1 'polypeptide(L)'
;MKRISIWLCALFAVMMMKAADMSNSLELSQLYIIGDATPYAWDVQKAGEMQKVDDGVFRWSGHLEADKEFKFINTRAFVKHIVATSSGQLVDKGKSYNLNFEINYGLDNSRDLKFKPAATGDYTIYVDLRSMQMALYDEEQAVNLPDKLYATGSALDGKTVEMEVMGGIEYKLAGDFKSGKIIFRDTPQPTASTKYYVPLFDGVDITFGKEVKASLKETTNGDVE
;
A
#
# COMPACT_ATOMS: atom_id res chain seq x y z
N MET A 1 13.73 35.26 37.37
CA MET A 1 12.35 34.81 37.16
C MET A 1 11.85 35.24 35.79
N LYS A 2 11.25 34.34 35.05
CA LYS A 2 10.59 34.53 33.73
C LYS A 2 11.51 34.91 32.55
N ARG A 3 11.77 33.90 31.70
CA ARG A 3 11.85 34.00 30.22
C ARG A 3 12.41 32.71 29.64
N ILE A 4 11.60 31.67 29.58
CA ILE A 4 11.83 30.53 28.69
C ILE A 4 10.43 30.08 28.26
N SER A 5 9.98 30.45 27.09
CA SER A 5 8.85 29.84 26.37
C SER A 5 8.48 30.66 25.13
N ILE A 6 9.26 30.60 24.06
CA ILE A 6 8.77 31.02 22.74
C ILE A 6 9.44 30.26 21.58
N TRP A 7 10.51 29.52 21.80
CA TRP A 7 11.26 28.92 20.69
C TRP A 7 10.87 27.48 20.30
N LEU A 8 9.97 26.84 21.06
CA LEU A 8 9.58 25.46 20.77
C LEU A 8 8.44 25.33 19.75
N CYS A 9 7.59 26.35 19.61
CA CYS A 9 6.47 26.31 18.67
C CYS A 9 6.86 26.54 17.19
N ALA A 10 7.96 27.24 16.92
CA ALA A 10 8.37 27.52 15.55
C ALA A 10 9.03 26.32 14.86
N LEU A 11 9.70 25.44 15.61
CA LEU A 11 10.34 24.25 15.05
C LEU A 11 9.32 23.15 14.72
N PHE A 12 8.22 23.08 15.49
CA PHE A 12 7.12 22.13 15.23
C PHE A 12 6.28 22.51 14.00
N ALA A 13 6.08 23.79 13.77
CA ALA A 13 5.35 24.29 12.60
C ALA A 13 6.09 24.03 11.27
N VAL A 14 7.42 24.10 11.27
CA VAL A 14 8.23 23.83 10.07
C VAL A 14 8.31 22.33 9.75
N MET A 15 8.25 21.43 10.75
CA MET A 15 8.16 19.99 10.50
C MET A 15 6.76 19.56 10.00
N MET A 16 5.68 20.21 10.46
CA MET A 16 4.34 19.94 9.95
C MET A 16 4.14 20.44 8.51
N MET A 17 4.76 21.53 8.11
CA MET A 17 4.69 22.01 6.72
C MET A 17 5.38 21.08 5.73
N LYS A 18 6.48 20.42 6.10
CA LYS A 18 7.13 19.41 5.22
C LYS A 18 6.34 18.11 5.11
N ALA A 19 5.66 17.68 6.17
CA ALA A 19 4.80 16.49 6.14
C ALA A 19 3.52 16.72 5.32
N ALA A 20 2.92 17.91 5.43
CA ALA A 20 1.73 18.28 4.65
C ALA A 20 2.03 18.41 3.15
N ASP A 21 3.22 18.86 2.76
CA ASP A 21 3.61 19.03 1.35
C ASP A 21 3.92 17.66 0.67
N MET A 22 4.35 16.66 1.42
CA MET A 22 4.55 15.31 0.89
C MET A 22 3.24 14.50 0.82
N SER A 23 2.28 14.72 1.71
CA SER A 23 0.99 14.04 1.67
C SER A 23 0.11 14.52 0.51
N ASN A 24 0.15 15.79 0.16
CA ASN A 24 -0.60 16.35 -0.98
C ASN A 24 -0.09 15.90 -2.36
N SER A 25 1.13 15.37 -2.46
CA SER A 25 1.68 14.89 -3.74
C SER A 25 1.25 13.46 -4.09
N LEU A 26 0.70 12.71 -3.14
CA LEU A 26 0.31 11.30 -3.31
C LEU A 26 -1.21 11.06 -3.29
N GLU A 27 -2.03 12.08 -3.08
CA GLU A 27 -3.48 11.99 -3.25
C GLU A 27 -3.84 11.94 -4.75
N LEU A 28 -3.52 10.80 -5.37
CA LEU A 28 -3.98 10.52 -6.71
C LEU A 28 -5.42 9.99 -6.65
N SER A 29 -6.31 10.68 -7.35
CA SER A 29 -7.71 10.26 -7.47
C SER A 29 -7.90 9.10 -8.46
N GLN A 30 -6.94 8.93 -9.37
CA GLN A 30 -6.97 7.94 -10.45
C GLN A 30 -5.58 7.35 -10.67
N LEU A 31 -5.56 6.07 -11.06
CA LEU A 31 -4.36 5.35 -11.45
C LEU A 31 -4.66 4.47 -12.66
N TYR A 32 -3.72 4.36 -13.57
CA TYR A 32 -3.83 3.56 -14.78
C TYR A 32 -2.62 2.65 -14.90
N ILE A 33 -2.83 1.45 -15.46
CA ILE A 33 -1.76 0.53 -15.85
C ILE A 33 -1.51 0.65 -17.36
N ILE A 34 -0.25 0.65 -17.76
CA ILE A 34 0.17 0.80 -19.15
C ILE A 34 1.44 0.00 -19.43
N GLY A 35 1.60 -0.49 -20.64
CA GLY A 35 2.79 -1.21 -21.06
C GLY A 35 2.45 -2.33 -22.04
N ASP A 36 3.45 -2.78 -22.77
CA ASP A 36 3.29 -3.87 -23.75
C ASP A 36 3.03 -5.24 -23.11
N ALA A 37 3.29 -5.39 -21.79
CA ALA A 37 2.82 -6.53 -21.03
C ALA A 37 1.29 -6.55 -20.86
N THR A 38 0.60 -5.43 -21.05
CA THR A 38 -0.85 -5.28 -20.90
C THR A 38 -1.56 -5.27 -22.26
N PRO A 39 -2.88 -5.52 -22.32
CA PRO A 39 -3.66 -5.36 -23.56
C PRO A 39 -3.67 -3.94 -24.14
N TYR A 40 -3.18 -2.96 -23.39
CA TYR A 40 -3.23 -1.54 -23.73
C TYR A 40 -1.97 -1.03 -24.43
N ALA A 41 -0.90 -1.83 -24.47
CA ALA A 41 0.43 -1.43 -24.94
C ALA A 41 0.87 -0.10 -24.30
N TRP A 42 1.63 0.74 -25.02
CA TRP A 42 2.08 2.07 -24.56
C TRP A 42 1.15 3.21 -25.02
N ASP A 43 -0.10 2.90 -25.37
CA ASP A 43 -1.11 3.88 -25.76
C ASP A 43 -1.78 4.50 -24.53
N VAL A 44 -1.38 5.71 -24.16
CA VAL A 44 -1.91 6.40 -22.98
C VAL A 44 -3.42 6.62 -23.02
N GLN A 45 -4.01 6.72 -24.22
CA GLN A 45 -5.46 6.91 -24.36
C GLN A 45 -6.23 5.62 -24.06
N LYS A 46 -5.58 4.47 -24.20
CA LYS A 46 -6.14 3.15 -23.90
C LYS A 46 -5.71 2.58 -22.54
N ALA A 47 -4.81 3.27 -21.83
CA ALA A 47 -4.31 2.79 -20.54
C ALA A 47 -5.45 2.27 -19.64
N GLY A 48 -5.25 1.10 -19.05
CA GLY A 48 -6.25 0.42 -18.23
C GLY A 48 -6.48 1.17 -16.92
N GLU A 49 -7.69 1.63 -16.66
CA GLU A 49 -8.06 2.30 -15.43
C GLU A 49 -8.09 1.30 -14.28
N MET A 50 -7.44 1.64 -13.17
CA MET A 50 -7.48 0.87 -11.94
C MET A 50 -8.66 1.32 -11.08
N GLN A 51 -9.37 0.36 -10.49
CA GLN A 51 -10.46 0.64 -9.57
C GLN A 51 -9.89 1.11 -8.22
N LYS A 52 -10.33 2.25 -7.73
CA LYS A 52 -10.05 2.66 -6.34
C LYS A 52 -10.86 1.77 -5.39
N VAL A 53 -10.19 0.98 -4.55
CA VAL A 53 -10.83 0.05 -3.60
C VAL A 53 -10.76 0.56 -2.17
N ASP A 54 -9.83 1.46 -1.89
CA ASP A 54 -9.66 2.15 -0.62
C ASP A 54 -8.98 3.51 -0.85
N ASP A 55 -8.86 4.34 0.16
CA ASP A 55 -8.13 5.59 0.03
C ASP A 55 -6.63 5.32 -0.21
N GLY A 56 -6.14 5.81 -1.36
CA GLY A 56 -4.78 5.53 -1.83
C GLY A 56 -4.53 4.10 -2.31
N VAL A 57 -5.53 3.21 -2.31
CA VAL A 57 -5.38 1.82 -2.79
C VAL A 57 -6.17 1.59 -4.06
N PHE A 58 -5.49 1.07 -5.06
CA PHE A 58 -6.04 0.78 -6.38
C PHE A 58 -5.88 -0.69 -6.73
N ARG A 59 -6.85 -1.23 -7.49
CA ARG A 59 -6.86 -2.60 -7.99
C ARG A 59 -7.06 -2.62 -9.50
N TRP A 60 -6.36 -3.51 -10.16
CA TRP A 60 -6.58 -3.87 -11.55
C TRP A 60 -6.52 -5.39 -11.70
N SER A 61 -7.39 -5.97 -12.53
CA SER A 61 -7.36 -7.38 -12.89
C SER A 61 -7.34 -7.53 -14.40
N GLY A 62 -6.46 -8.40 -14.89
CA GLY A 62 -6.33 -8.65 -16.33
C GLY A 62 -5.12 -9.49 -16.68
N HIS A 63 -4.93 -9.70 -17.97
CA HIS A 63 -3.86 -10.50 -18.53
C HIS A 63 -2.57 -9.72 -18.68
N LEU A 64 -1.45 -10.33 -18.22
CA LEU A 64 -0.10 -9.82 -18.45
C LEU A 64 0.74 -10.85 -19.20
N GLU A 65 1.58 -10.38 -20.11
CA GLU A 65 2.51 -11.20 -20.89
C GLU A 65 3.92 -11.14 -20.28
N ALA A 66 4.54 -12.30 -20.07
CA ALA A 66 5.94 -12.39 -19.63
C ALA A 66 6.90 -11.71 -20.61
N ASP A 67 8.09 -11.34 -20.11
CA ASP A 67 9.17 -10.69 -20.86
C ASP A 67 8.85 -9.29 -21.43
N LYS A 68 7.62 -8.85 -21.28
CA LYS A 68 7.15 -7.50 -21.63
C LYS A 68 7.07 -6.61 -20.40
N GLU A 69 6.92 -5.31 -20.61
CA GLU A 69 7.03 -4.32 -19.55
C GLU A 69 5.70 -3.62 -19.25
N PHE A 70 5.51 -3.21 -17.97
CA PHE A 70 4.43 -2.33 -17.57
C PHE A 70 4.87 -1.37 -16.47
N LYS A 71 4.10 -0.32 -16.28
CA LYS A 71 4.18 0.66 -15.16
C LYS A 71 2.80 1.28 -14.92
N PHE A 72 2.74 2.20 -13.99
CA PHE A 72 1.51 2.95 -13.72
C PHE A 72 1.69 4.43 -14.03
N ILE A 73 0.59 5.09 -14.40
CA ILE A 73 0.49 6.52 -14.64
C ILE A 73 -0.76 7.08 -13.95
N ASN A 74 -0.72 8.32 -13.51
CA ASN A 74 -1.86 8.93 -12.80
C ASN A 74 -2.87 9.61 -13.71
N THR A 75 -2.50 9.85 -14.95
CA THR A 75 -3.36 10.47 -15.97
C THR A 75 -3.08 9.80 -17.31
N ARG A 76 -3.96 10.00 -18.28
CA ARG A 76 -3.72 9.52 -19.66
C ARG A 76 -2.66 10.37 -20.38
N ALA A 77 -1.52 10.56 -19.68
CA ALA A 77 -0.34 11.26 -20.19
C ALA A 77 0.91 10.79 -19.44
N PHE A 78 2.07 10.87 -20.06
CA PHE A 78 3.35 10.52 -19.44
C PHE A 78 3.92 11.68 -18.61
N VAL A 79 3.23 12.06 -17.52
CA VAL A 79 3.61 13.18 -16.65
C VAL A 79 4.07 12.70 -15.28
N LYS A 80 3.23 11.89 -14.62
CA LYS A 80 3.53 11.31 -13.30
C LYS A 80 3.47 9.80 -13.45
N HIS A 81 4.51 9.14 -13.00
CA HIS A 81 4.68 7.70 -13.15
C HIS A 81 4.92 7.05 -11.79
N ILE A 82 4.32 5.89 -11.59
CA ILE A 82 4.66 4.97 -10.50
C ILE A 82 5.39 3.80 -11.16
N VAL A 83 6.63 3.64 -10.81
CA VAL A 83 7.60 2.80 -11.51
C VAL A 83 8.29 1.81 -10.57
N ALA A 84 9.00 0.86 -11.13
CA ALA A 84 9.83 -0.09 -10.41
C ALA A 84 10.99 0.59 -9.65
N THR A 85 11.62 -0.13 -8.74
CA THR A 85 12.82 0.32 -8.03
C THR A 85 14.11 -0.06 -8.75
N SER A 86 14.02 -0.93 -9.76
CA SER A 86 15.14 -1.32 -10.63
C SER A 86 14.66 -1.55 -12.05
N SER A 87 15.57 -1.50 -13.02
CA SER A 87 15.24 -1.72 -14.44
C SER A 87 14.81 -3.16 -14.69
N GLY A 88 13.65 -3.34 -15.35
CA GLY A 88 13.12 -4.64 -15.71
C GLY A 88 12.84 -5.54 -14.50
N GLN A 89 12.37 -4.96 -13.39
CA GLN A 89 12.10 -5.68 -12.15
C GLN A 89 11.09 -6.79 -12.39
N LEU A 90 11.51 -8.06 -12.20
CA LEU A 90 10.62 -9.21 -12.29
C LEU A 90 9.63 -9.21 -11.13
N VAL A 91 8.36 -9.50 -11.44
CA VAL A 91 7.27 -9.56 -10.48
C VAL A 91 6.48 -10.86 -10.61
N ASP A 92 6.25 -11.50 -9.48
CA ASP A 92 5.54 -12.77 -9.32
C ASP A 92 4.27 -12.60 -8.51
N LYS A 93 3.33 -13.54 -8.68
CA LYS A 93 2.12 -13.67 -7.86
C LYS A 93 2.47 -14.06 -6.41
N GLY A 94 1.67 -13.60 -5.46
CA GLY A 94 1.86 -13.84 -4.03
C GLY A 94 3.02 -13.05 -3.42
N LYS A 95 3.54 -12.04 -4.12
CA LYS A 95 4.65 -11.20 -3.64
C LYS A 95 4.30 -9.71 -3.72
N SER A 96 4.99 -8.94 -2.87
CA SER A 96 4.91 -7.48 -2.85
C SER A 96 6.22 -6.84 -3.29
N TYR A 97 6.11 -5.64 -3.83
CA TYR A 97 7.22 -4.88 -4.40
C TYR A 97 7.11 -3.41 -4.05
N ASN A 98 8.22 -2.78 -3.72
CA ASN A 98 8.29 -1.35 -3.51
C ASN A 98 8.18 -0.59 -4.84
N LEU A 99 7.61 0.59 -4.76
CA LEU A 99 7.36 1.49 -5.89
C LEU A 99 8.17 2.77 -5.74
N ASN A 100 8.55 3.36 -6.87
CA ASN A 100 9.06 4.72 -6.96
C ASN A 100 8.03 5.64 -7.63
N PHE A 101 8.03 6.91 -7.23
CA PHE A 101 7.23 7.95 -7.85
C PHE A 101 8.13 8.90 -8.63
N GLU A 102 7.83 9.08 -9.91
CA GLU A 102 8.62 9.91 -10.82
C GLU A 102 7.75 10.97 -11.50
N ILE A 103 8.25 12.21 -11.54
CA ILE A 103 7.56 13.33 -12.20
C ILE A 103 8.46 13.87 -13.31
N ASN A 104 7.93 13.95 -14.51
CA ASN A 104 8.55 14.66 -15.64
C ASN A 104 10.06 14.44 -15.77
N TYR A 105 10.49 13.18 -15.85
CA TYR A 105 11.92 12.88 -16.01
C TYR A 105 12.48 13.29 -17.41
N GLY A 106 11.66 13.92 -18.24
CA GLY A 106 12.08 14.48 -19.53
C GLY A 106 12.70 13.43 -20.45
N LEU A 107 13.93 13.67 -20.89
CA LEU A 107 14.70 12.75 -21.72
C LEU A 107 15.58 11.77 -20.91
N ASP A 108 15.53 11.82 -19.59
CA ASP A 108 16.27 10.90 -18.72
C ASP A 108 15.52 9.58 -18.56
N ASN A 109 15.68 8.70 -19.55
CA ASN A 109 15.08 7.36 -19.54
C ASN A 109 15.66 6.44 -18.44
N SER A 110 16.75 6.82 -17.76
CA SER A 110 17.30 6.03 -16.64
C SER A 110 16.33 5.93 -15.44
N ARG A 111 15.38 6.86 -15.33
CA ARG A 111 14.34 6.90 -14.33
C ARG A 111 13.02 6.25 -14.78
N ASP A 112 12.91 5.86 -16.04
CA ASP A 112 11.73 5.17 -16.61
C ASP A 112 11.80 3.67 -16.35
N LEU A 113 11.87 3.30 -15.07
CA LEU A 113 11.96 1.93 -14.60
C LEU A 113 10.60 1.22 -14.76
N LYS A 114 10.64 -0.05 -15.12
CA LYS A 114 9.43 -0.82 -15.44
C LYS A 114 9.45 -2.19 -14.77
N PHE A 115 8.27 -2.75 -14.59
CA PHE A 115 8.07 -4.12 -14.11
C PHE A 115 7.96 -5.08 -15.28
N LYS A 116 8.36 -6.33 -15.04
CA LYS A 116 8.17 -7.47 -15.97
C LYS A 116 7.47 -8.59 -15.24
N PRO A 117 6.33 -9.10 -15.73
CA PRO A 117 5.74 -10.32 -15.19
C PRO A 117 6.70 -11.50 -15.38
N ALA A 118 6.89 -12.30 -14.33
CA ALA A 118 7.73 -13.50 -14.41
C ALA A 118 7.08 -14.63 -15.24
N ALA A 119 5.75 -14.60 -15.39
CA ALA A 119 4.99 -15.54 -16.20
C ALA A 119 3.85 -14.85 -16.92
N THR A 120 3.46 -15.37 -18.07
CA THR A 120 2.22 -14.96 -18.77
C THR A 120 1.01 -15.53 -18.03
N GLY A 121 -0.03 -14.71 -17.84
CA GLY A 121 -1.26 -15.17 -17.20
C GLY A 121 -2.13 -14.03 -16.68
N ASP A 122 -3.20 -14.39 -15.99
CA ASP A 122 -4.10 -13.44 -15.36
C ASP A 122 -3.57 -13.04 -13.98
N TYR A 123 -3.70 -11.76 -13.68
CA TYR A 123 -3.20 -11.14 -12.45
C TYR A 123 -4.24 -10.22 -11.87
N THR A 124 -4.31 -10.18 -10.54
CA THR A 124 -4.94 -9.11 -9.77
C THR A 124 -3.84 -8.33 -9.06
N ILE A 125 -3.71 -7.05 -9.42
CA ILE A 125 -2.68 -6.16 -8.92
C ILE A 125 -3.32 -5.14 -8.00
N TYR A 126 -2.75 -4.99 -6.80
CA TYR A 126 -3.04 -3.90 -5.87
C TYR A 126 -1.85 -2.95 -5.80
N VAL A 127 -2.15 -1.66 -5.77
CA VAL A 127 -1.17 -0.59 -5.57
C VAL A 127 -1.61 0.25 -4.39
N ASP A 128 -0.80 0.35 -3.35
CA ASP A 128 -1.00 1.27 -2.22
C ASP A 128 -0.01 2.43 -2.32
N LEU A 129 -0.52 3.61 -2.62
CA LEU A 129 0.29 4.83 -2.76
C LEU A 129 0.72 5.41 -1.40
N ARG A 130 0.11 4.99 -0.29
CA ARG A 130 0.46 5.44 1.06
C ARG A 130 1.74 4.75 1.53
N SER A 131 1.85 3.45 1.30
CA SER A 131 3.04 2.64 1.60
C SER A 131 4.03 2.56 0.43
N MET A 132 3.63 3.04 -0.76
CA MET A 132 4.38 2.90 -2.01
C MET A 132 4.75 1.44 -2.27
N GLN A 133 3.73 0.57 -2.26
CA GLN A 133 3.86 -0.86 -2.51
C GLN A 133 2.87 -1.35 -3.56
N MET A 134 3.25 -2.42 -4.24
CA MET A 134 2.40 -3.18 -5.15
C MET A 134 2.41 -4.64 -4.71
N ALA A 135 1.25 -5.31 -4.77
CA ALA A 135 1.12 -6.75 -4.57
C ALA A 135 0.36 -7.39 -5.74
N LEU A 136 0.76 -8.61 -6.09
CA LEU A 136 0.16 -9.37 -7.18
C LEU A 136 -0.44 -10.67 -6.65
N TYR A 137 -1.65 -11.01 -7.13
CA TYR A 137 -2.39 -12.20 -6.75
C TYR A 137 -3.00 -12.89 -7.97
N ASP A 138 -3.40 -14.17 -7.81
CA ASP A 138 -4.20 -14.90 -8.80
C ASP A 138 -5.66 -14.44 -8.80
N GLU A 139 -6.18 -14.06 -7.62
CA GLU A 139 -7.57 -13.73 -7.40
C GLU A 139 -7.73 -12.39 -6.68
N GLU A 140 -8.93 -11.85 -6.73
CA GLU A 140 -9.30 -10.66 -5.99
C GLU A 140 -9.24 -10.93 -4.48
N GLN A 141 -8.61 -10.03 -3.75
CA GLN A 141 -8.53 -10.10 -2.29
C GLN A 141 -9.65 -9.24 -1.68
N ALA A 142 -10.33 -9.77 -0.67
CA ALA A 142 -11.29 -8.99 0.10
C ALA A 142 -10.55 -7.97 0.97
N VAL A 143 -10.75 -6.69 0.69
CA VAL A 143 -10.17 -5.55 1.44
C VAL A 143 -11.21 -4.81 2.28
N ASN A 144 -12.38 -5.42 2.49
CA ASN A 144 -13.44 -4.85 3.31
C ASN A 144 -13.10 -5.00 4.80
N LEU A 145 -12.83 -3.90 5.46
CA LEU A 145 -12.57 -3.87 6.90
C LEU A 145 -13.90 -3.79 7.69
N PRO A 146 -13.97 -4.40 8.89
CA PRO A 146 -15.16 -4.39 9.74
C PRO A 146 -15.33 -3.02 10.43
N ASP A 147 -16.48 -2.77 11.06
CA ASP A 147 -16.71 -1.54 11.86
C ASP A 147 -15.79 -1.46 13.08
N LYS A 148 -15.33 -2.60 13.59
CA LYS A 148 -14.40 -2.72 14.72
C LYS A 148 -13.31 -3.72 14.39
N LEU A 149 -12.09 -3.36 14.71
CA LEU A 149 -10.92 -4.21 14.55
C LEU A 149 -10.19 -4.37 15.89
N TYR A 150 -9.78 -5.60 16.18
CA TYR A 150 -9.07 -5.96 17.39
C TYR A 150 -7.69 -6.52 17.03
N ALA A 151 -6.68 -6.08 17.76
CA ALA A 151 -5.32 -6.59 17.67
C ALA A 151 -5.01 -7.49 18.88
N THR A 152 -4.35 -8.61 18.64
CA THR A 152 -3.87 -9.54 19.69
C THR A 152 -2.55 -10.18 19.25
N GLY A 153 -1.96 -11.01 20.08
CA GLY A 153 -0.76 -11.77 19.72
C GLY A 153 0.39 -11.58 20.70
N SER A 154 1.52 -12.23 20.40
CA SER A 154 2.69 -12.23 21.29
C SER A 154 3.32 -10.85 21.43
N ALA A 155 3.23 -9.99 20.42
CA ALA A 155 3.70 -8.60 20.50
C ALA A 155 2.91 -7.75 21.51
N LEU A 156 1.70 -8.18 21.89
CA LEU A 156 0.81 -7.54 22.87
C LEU A 156 0.69 -8.34 24.19
N ASP A 157 1.62 -9.24 24.48
CA ASP A 157 1.55 -10.15 25.64
C ASP A 157 0.27 -11.02 25.68
N GLY A 158 -0.29 -11.35 24.52
CA GLY A 158 -1.55 -12.08 24.40
C GLY A 158 -2.80 -11.27 24.73
N LYS A 159 -2.66 -9.99 25.07
CA LYS A 159 -3.80 -9.10 25.30
C LYS A 159 -4.54 -8.85 24.00
N THR A 160 -5.85 -8.62 24.10
CA THR A 160 -6.68 -8.14 22.99
C THR A 160 -6.96 -6.66 23.18
N VAL A 161 -6.65 -5.86 22.18
CA VAL A 161 -6.82 -4.40 22.18
C VAL A 161 -7.77 -4.03 21.05
N GLU A 162 -8.85 -3.30 21.35
CA GLU A 162 -9.69 -2.67 20.33
C GLU A 162 -8.91 -1.52 19.71
N MET A 163 -8.86 -1.50 18.37
CA MET A 163 -8.17 -0.42 17.66
C MET A 163 -9.05 0.82 17.59
N GLU A 164 -8.42 1.99 17.67
CA GLU A 164 -9.11 3.27 17.53
C GLU A 164 -9.52 3.51 16.08
N VAL A 165 -10.78 3.81 15.83
CA VAL A 165 -11.29 4.21 14.51
C VAL A 165 -10.97 5.67 14.28
N MET A 166 -10.15 5.96 13.26
CA MET A 166 -9.69 7.32 12.95
C MET A 166 -10.61 8.07 11.97
N GLY A 167 -11.65 7.42 11.51
CA GLY A 167 -12.59 7.90 10.50
C GLY A 167 -12.50 7.08 9.20
N GLY A 168 -13.66 6.88 8.55
CA GLY A 168 -13.75 6.00 7.38
C GLY A 168 -13.35 4.57 7.72
N ILE A 169 -12.33 4.06 7.03
CA ILE A 169 -11.82 2.69 7.15
C ILE A 169 -10.41 2.65 7.75
N GLU A 170 -9.95 3.69 8.40
CA GLU A 170 -8.63 3.75 9.01
C GLU A 170 -8.70 3.41 10.50
N TYR A 171 -7.84 2.47 10.94
CA TYR A 171 -7.70 2.03 12.32
C TYR A 171 -6.30 2.33 12.83
N LYS A 172 -6.23 2.74 14.09
CA LYS A 172 -4.97 3.02 14.76
C LYS A 172 -4.76 2.09 15.94
N LEU A 173 -3.60 1.46 15.98
CA LEU A 173 -3.10 0.74 17.14
C LEU A 173 -1.88 1.51 17.68
N ALA A 174 -1.96 1.93 18.93
CA ALA A 174 -0.85 2.58 19.63
C ALA A 174 -0.59 1.91 20.98
N GLY A 175 0.67 1.77 21.36
CA GLY A 175 1.07 1.15 22.60
C GLY A 175 2.51 0.67 22.60
N ASP A 176 2.89 0.01 23.68
CA ASP A 176 4.19 -0.64 23.80
C ASP A 176 4.10 -2.05 23.22
N PHE A 177 4.90 -2.31 22.19
CA PHE A 177 4.97 -3.60 21.52
C PHE A 177 6.28 -4.31 21.88
N LYS A 178 6.18 -5.63 22.08
CA LYS A 178 7.36 -6.51 22.15
C LYS A 178 7.68 -7.09 20.76
N SER A 179 8.85 -7.68 20.64
CA SER A 179 9.13 -8.52 19.47
C SER A 179 8.15 -9.69 19.45
N GLY A 180 7.46 -9.87 18.31
CA GLY A 180 6.44 -10.90 18.17
C GLY A 180 5.48 -10.64 17.02
N LYS A 181 4.40 -11.40 17.00
CA LYS A 181 3.35 -11.33 15.98
C LYS A 181 2.15 -10.53 16.48
N ILE A 182 1.49 -9.82 15.57
CA ILE A 182 0.18 -9.18 15.80
C ILE A 182 -0.82 -9.85 14.85
N ILE A 183 -1.98 -10.19 15.40
CA ILE A 183 -3.10 -10.81 14.70
C ILE A 183 -4.25 -9.83 14.75
N PHE A 184 -4.89 -9.54 13.62
CA PHE A 184 -6.06 -8.68 13.53
C PHE A 184 -7.32 -9.51 13.30
N ARG A 185 -8.44 -9.14 13.98
CA ARG A 185 -9.73 -9.82 13.84
C ARG A 185 -10.89 -8.88 14.15
N ASP A 186 -12.09 -9.24 13.69
CA ASP A 186 -13.34 -8.46 13.86
C ASP A 186 -14.00 -8.61 15.23
N THR A 187 -13.54 -9.53 16.08
CA THR A 187 -14.15 -9.83 17.38
C THR A 187 -13.11 -9.84 18.51
N PRO A 188 -13.46 -9.44 19.75
CA PRO A 188 -12.52 -9.46 20.88
C PRO A 188 -12.19 -10.87 21.37
N GLN A 189 -13.08 -11.83 21.16
CA GLN A 189 -12.89 -13.25 21.45
C GLN A 189 -13.16 -14.07 20.17
N PRO A 190 -12.29 -15.04 19.83
CA PRO A 190 -12.48 -15.83 18.63
C PRO A 190 -13.73 -16.74 18.76
N THR A 191 -14.49 -16.81 17.68
CA THR A 191 -15.65 -17.68 17.48
C THR A 191 -15.51 -18.39 16.13
N ALA A 192 -16.42 -19.31 15.82
CA ALA A 192 -16.43 -19.97 14.51
C ALA A 192 -16.68 -19.00 13.33
N SER A 193 -17.24 -17.81 13.59
CA SER A 193 -17.53 -16.78 12.58
C SER A 193 -16.53 -15.62 12.59
N THR A 194 -15.47 -15.70 13.41
CA THR A 194 -14.45 -14.65 13.47
C THR A 194 -13.72 -14.54 12.14
N LYS A 195 -13.65 -13.33 11.63
CA LYS A 195 -12.84 -13.01 10.46
C LYS A 195 -11.47 -12.49 10.92
N TYR A 196 -10.45 -12.93 10.24
CA TYR A 196 -9.07 -12.54 10.46
C TYR A 196 -8.59 -11.69 9.31
N TYR A 197 -7.62 -10.81 9.61
CA TYR A 197 -7.06 -9.87 8.65
C TYR A 197 -5.55 -9.94 8.70
N VAL A 198 -4.94 -9.91 7.53
CA VAL A 198 -3.49 -9.89 7.34
C VAL A 198 -3.13 -8.71 6.44
N PRO A 199 -1.89 -8.23 6.46
CA PRO A 199 -1.45 -7.22 5.51
C PRO A 199 -1.72 -7.65 4.07
N LEU A 200 -2.25 -6.72 3.26
CA LEU A 200 -2.43 -6.93 1.82
C LEU A 200 -1.07 -6.99 1.11
N PHE A 201 -0.06 -6.34 1.67
CA PHE A 201 1.30 -6.27 1.15
C PHE A 201 2.27 -6.97 2.10
N ASP A 202 3.22 -7.73 1.55
CA ASP A 202 4.24 -8.41 2.34
C ASP A 202 5.27 -7.42 2.91
N GLY A 203 6.02 -7.88 3.94
CA GLY A 203 7.13 -7.12 4.50
C GLY A 203 6.71 -5.88 5.28
N VAL A 204 5.49 -5.86 5.82
CA VAL A 204 5.06 -4.81 6.74
C VAL A 204 5.67 -5.06 8.12
N ASP A 205 6.84 -4.45 8.34
CA ASP A 205 7.52 -4.49 9.64
C ASP A 205 7.15 -3.28 10.49
N ILE A 206 6.73 -3.54 11.72
CA ILE A 206 6.46 -2.48 12.70
C ILE A 206 7.77 -2.11 13.38
N THR A 207 8.25 -0.91 13.13
CA THR A 207 9.48 -0.38 13.72
C THR A 207 9.15 0.59 14.85
N PHE A 208 9.85 0.45 15.98
CA PHE A 208 9.69 1.33 17.14
C PHE A 208 9.80 2.81 16.76
N GLY A 209 8.88 3.63 17.26
CA GLY A 209 8.88 5.07 17.06
C GLY A 209 8.52 5.55 15.64
N LYS A 210 8.04 4.66 14.77
CA LYS A 210 7.55 5.01 13.44
C LYS A 210 6.08 4.67 13.29
N GLU A 211 5.35 5.54 12.62
CA GLU A 211 4.02 5.21 12.10
C GLU A 211 4.18 4.27 10.91
N VAL A 212 3.46 3.15 10.92
CA VAL A 212 3.39 2.20 9.81
C VAL A 212 1.96 2.19 9.30
N LYS A 213 1.77 2.50 8.02
CA LYS A 213 0.47 2.38 7.33
C LYS A 213 0.45 1.09 6.54
N ALA A 214 -0.56 0.28 6.76
CA ALA A 214 -0.75 -0.98 6.05
C ALA A 214 -2.21 -1.14 5.65
N SER A 215 -2.45 -1.62 4.42
CA SER A 215 -3.75 -2.10 3.99
C SER A 215 -3.90 -3.55 4.41
N LEU A 216 -5.11 -3.92 4.85
CA LEU A 216 -5.42 -5.27 5.31
C LEU A 216 -6.38 -5.95 4.33
N LYS A 217 -6.29 -7.28 4.24
CA LYS A 217 -7.25 -8.14 3.55
C LYS A 217 -7.79 -9.18 4.52
N GLU A 218 -9.05 -9.62 4.27
CA GLU A 218 -9.64 -10.76 4.96
C GLU A 218 -8.87 -12.04 4.60
N THR A 219 -8.64 -12.92 5.55
CA THR A 219 -8.03 -14.23 5.34
C THR A 219 -8.84 -15.34 5.98
N THR A 220 -8.66 -16.56 5.50
CA THR A 220 -9.23 -17.76 6.11
C THR A 220 -8.42 -18.16 7.36
N ASN A 221 -9.06 -18.84 8.27
CA ASN A 221 -8.60 -19.14 9.64
C ASN A 221 -7.30 -19.99 9.75
N GLY A 222 -6.57 -20.24 8.69
CA GLY A 222 -5.33 -21.02 8.70
C GLY A 222 -4.07 -20.22 8.38
N ASP A 223 -4.21 -18.97 7.94
CA ASP A 223 -3.09 -18.22 7.35
C ASP A 223 -2.55 -17.11 8.28
N VAL A 224 -2.88 -17.17 9.57
CA VAL A 224 -2.55 -16.13 10.57
C VAL A 224 -1.26 -16.43 11.34
N GLU A 225 -0.39 -17.31 10.81
CA GLU A 225 0.89 -17.65 11.45
C GLU A 225 2.02 -16.65 11.11
#